data_0b1ae3375dae290cfb72cf2c244dd5a6
#
_entry.id   0b1ae3375dae290cfb72cf2c244dd5a6
#
_cell.length_a   1.000
_cell.length_b   1.000
_cell.length_c   1.000
_cell.angle_alpha   90.00
_cell.angle_beta   90.00
_cell.angle_gamma   90.00
#
_symmetry.space_group_name_H-M   'P 1'
#
loop_
_entity.id
_entity.type
_entity.pdbx_description
1 polymer ?
#
loop_
_entity_poly.entity_id
_entity_poly.type
_entity_poly.pdbx_seq_one_letter_code
_entity_poly.pdbx_strand_id
1 'polypeptide(L)'
;MINIELTEDEKDCLQELMNVAYGSATAAITEIFDAFAKLSIPTIKIINAVDLKDYLAKELNFKDEHFVASQQINGPLSGENMFIIDKKSATNMSIKFGFSDDEISNEDISDITLEITNILSSSTISKLAEDIDT
;
A
#
# COMPACT_ATOMS: atom_id res chain seq x y z
N MET A 1 1.26 0.01 26.09
CA MET A 1 2.38 0.92 25.73
C MET A 1 3.48 0.14 25.05
N ILE A 2 3.96 0.66 23.92
CA ILE A 2 5.05 0.03 23.18
C ILE A 2 6.38 0.40 23.84
N ASN A 3 7.15 -0.62 24.21
CA ASN A 3 8.51 -0.46 24.76
C ASN A 3 9.59 -0.87 23.77
N ILE A 4 9.21 -0.94 22.48
CA ILE A 4 10.13 -1.35 21.40
C ILE A 4 10.73 -0.09 20.79
N GLU A 5 12.06 -0.04 20.76
CA GLU A 5 12.79 1.01 20.05
C GLU A 5 13.66 0.38 18.99
N LEU A 6 13.70 1.00 17.82
CA LEU A 6 14.59 0.58 16.73
C LEU A 6 15.83 1.44 16.74
N THR A 7 16.97 0.82 16.56
CA THR A 7 18.22 1.54 16.31
C THR A 7 18.16 2.17 14.92
N GLU A 8 19.01 3.15 14.65
CA GLU A 8 19.09 3.75 13.32
C GLU A 8 19.47 2.73 12.24
N ASP A 9 20.36 1.80 12.56
CA ASP A 9 20.75 0.74 11.64
C ASP A 9 19.58 -0.21 11.36
N GLU A 10 18.77 -0.52 12.37
CA GLU A 10 17.57 -1.35 12.21
C GLU A 10 16.52 -0.65 11.33
N LYS A 11 16.30 0.66 11.53
CA LYS A 11 15.41 1.45 10.68
C LYS A 11 15.88 1.49 9.24
N ASP A 12 17.19 1.70 9.03
CA ASP A 12 17.77 1.72 7.69
C ASP A 12 17.59 0.37 6.99
N CYS A 13 17.78 -0.71 7.72
CA CYS A 13 17.56 -2.07 7.20
C CYS A 13 16.10 -2.28 6.79
N LEU A 14 15.15 -1.91 7.63
CA LEU A 14 13.73 -2.03 7.31
C LEU A 14 13.35 -1.16 6.12
N GLN A 15 13.86 0.07 6.05
CA GLN A 15 13.61 0.94 4.90
C GLN A 15 14.12 0.33 3.60
N GLU A 16 15.31 -0.26 3.63
CA GLU A 16 15.88 -0.91 2.44
C GLU A 16 15.05 -2.12 2.02
N LEU A 17 14.68 -2.97 2.98
CA LEU A 17 13.83 -4.14 2.70
C LEU A 17 12.49 -3.71 2.09
N MET A 18 11.84 -2.71 2.67
CA MET A 18 10.56 -2.21 2.17
C MET A 18 10.71 -1.51 0.82
N ASN A 19 11.80 -0.79 0.62
CA ASN A 19 12.06 -0.12 -0.66
C ASN A 19 12.23 -1.13 -1.79
N VAL A 20 12.94 -2.22 -1.55
CA VAL A 20 13.10 -3.31 -2.53
C VAL A 20 11.76 -3.99 -2.80
N ALA A 21 10.99 -4.26 -1.74
CA ALA A 21 9.66 -4.88 -1.86
C ALA A 21 8.70 -4.00 -2.66
N TYR A 22 8.67 -2.70 -2.38
CA TYR A 22 7.84 -1.74 -3.12
C TYR A 22 8.32 -1.57 -4.58
N GLY A 23 9.62 -1.66 -4.82
CA GLY A 23 10.15 -1.65 -6.18
C GLY A 23 9.59 -2.79 -7.01
N SER A 24 9.49 -3.97 -6.42
CA SER A 24 8.87 -5.14 -7.05
C SER A 24 7.38 -4.88 -7.36
N ALA A 25 6.65 -4.30 -6.40
CA ALA A 25 5.24 -3.97 -6.59
C ALA A 25 5.05 -2.90 -7.68
N THR A 26 5.90 -1.89 -7.70
CA THR A 26 5.88 -0.83 -8.70
C THR A 26 6.12 -1.38 -10.11
N ALA A 27 7.06 -2.31 -10.24
CA ALA A 27 7.31 -2.97 -11.52
C ALA A 27 6.09 -3.74 -12.00
N ALA A 28 5.38 -4.43 -11.10
CA ALA A 28 4.14 -5.15 -11.43
C ALA A 28 3.05 -4.20 -11.93
N ILE A 29 2.89 -3.05 -11.27
CA ILE A 29 1.90 -2.04 -11.67
C ILE A 29 2.27 -1.42 -13.02
N THR A 30 3.53 -1.10 -13.24
CA THR A 30 4.00 -0.55 -14.52
C THR A 30 3.71 -1.51 -15.68
N GLU A 31 3.94 -2.81 -15.46
CA GLU A 31 3.66 -3.84 -16.46
C GLU A 31 2.17 -3.89 -16.82
N ILE A 32 1.29 -3.85 -15.80
CA ILE A 32 -0.16 -3.97 -15.99
C ILE A 32 -0.74 -2.74 -16.67
N PHE A 33 -0.35 -1.55 -16.25
CA PHE A 33 -0.91 -0.29 -16.76
C PHE A 33 -0.14 0.29 -17.93
N ASP A 34 1.00 -0.29 -18.29
CA ASP A 34 1.91 0.29 -19.28
C ASP A 34 2.18 1.77 -18.96
N ALA A 35 2.37 2.07 -17.67
CA ALA A 35 2.54 3.41 -17.18
C ALA A 35 3.64 3.45 -16.12
N PHE A 36 4.41 4.52 -16.11
CA PHE A 36 5.47 4.71 -15.14
C PHE A 36 4.89 5.08 -13.77
N ALA A 37 5.26 4.33 -12.75
CA ALA A 37 4.88 4.62 -11.38
C ALA A 37 6.08 5.18 -10.60
N LYS A 38 5.84 6.23 -9.84
CA LYS A 38 6.85 6.89 -9.04
C LYS A 38 6.74 6.46 -7.59
N LEU A 39 7.86 6.09 -6.99
CA LEU A 39 7.91 5.56 -5.64
C LEU A 39 8.56 6.57 -4.70
N SER A 40 7.94 6.78 -3.53
CA SER A 40 8.54 7.55 -2.44
C SER A 40 9.32 6.63 -1.52
N ILE A 41 10.30 7.19 -0.80
CA ILE A 41 11.06 6.44 0.20
C ILE A 41 10.10 6.04 1.34
N PRO A 42 10.05 4.75 1.72
CA PRO A 42 9.19 4.33 2.83
C PRO A 42 9.60 4.96 4.15
N THR A 43 8.61 5.28 4.97
CA THR A 43 8.81 5.79 6.33
C THR A 43 8.51 4.67 7.32
N ILE A 44 9.42 4.42 8.23
CA ILE A 44 9.27 3.41 9.28
C ILE A 44 9.08 4.12 10.63
N LYS A 45 7.97 3.82 11.29
CA LYS A 45 7.64 4.37 12.61
C LYS A 45 7.07 3.29 13.49
N ILE A 46 7.36 3.38 14.79
CA ILE A 46 6.72 2.56 15.81
C ILE A 46 5.81 3.48 16.61
N ILE A 47 4.52 3.16 16.59
CA ILE A 47 3.50 3.92 17.32
C ILE A 47 2.59 2.95 18.08
N ASN A 48 1.90 3.45 19.10
CA ASN A 48 0.86 2.69 19.78
C ASN A 48 -0.34 2.53 18.84
N ALA A 49 -0.99 1.36 18.89
CA ALA A 49 -2.14 1.09 18.05
C ALA A 49 -3.27 2.10 18.21
N VAL A 50 -3.44 2.62 19.44
CA VAL A 50 -4.47 3.63 19.73
C VAL A 50 -4.21 4.95 19.02
N ASP A 51 -2.97 5.25 18.65
CA ASP A 51 -2.58 6.48 17.97
C ASP A 51 -2.66 6.38 16.45
N LEU A 52 -2.91 5.20 15.91
CA LEU A 52 -2.93 4.96 14.46
C LEU A 52 -3.98 5.83 13.75
N LYS A 53 -5.16 5.94 14.32
CA LYS A 53 -6.25 6.73 13.75
C LYS A 53 -5.85 8.20 13.59
N ASP A 54 -5.27 8.78 14.63
CA ASP A 54 -4.83 10.18 14.61
C ASP A 54 -3.67 10.39 13.66
N TYR A 55 -2.75 9.43 13.60
CA TYR A 55 -1.64 9.46 12.65
C TYR A 55 -2.15 9.46 11.21
N LEU A 56 -3.08 8.57 10.87
CA LEU A 56 -3.66 8.50 9.52
C LEU A 56 -4.45 9.77 9.18
N ALA A 57 -5.19 10.31 10.13
CA ALA A 57 -5.95 11.54 9.93
C ALA A 57 -5.03 12.74 9.63
N LYS A 58 -3.84 12.76 10.21
CA LYS A 58 -2.84 13.81 9.98
C LYS A 58 -2.16 13.67 8.62
N GLU A 59 -1.87 12.45 8.20
CA GLU A 59 -1.15 12.17 6.95
C GLU A 59 -2.08 12.20 5.73
N LEU A 60 -3.37 11.93 5.91
CA LEU A 60 -4.34 11.83 4.86
C LEU A 60 -5.35 12.95 4.95
N ASN A 61 -5.83 13.42 3.79
CA ASN A 61 -6.88 14.43 3.74
C ASN A 61 -8.25 13.72 3.66
N PHE A 62 -8.88 13.50 4.81
CA PHE A 62 -10.19 12.85 4.87
C PHE A 62 -11.37 13.74 4.49
N LYS A 63 -11.13 14.95 4.01
CA LYS A 63 -12.19 15.80 3.45
C LYS A 63 -12.74 15.24 2.15
N ASP A 64 -11.89 14.54 1.39
CA ASP A 64 -12.28 13.89 0.15
C ASP A 64 -12.65 12.44 0.41
N GLU A 65 -13.45 11.89 -0.49
CA GLU A 65 -13.80 10.48 -0.44
C GLU A 65 -12.59 9.62 -0.76
N HIS A 66 -12.37 8.57 0.04
CA HIS A 66 -11.27 7.64 -0.12
C HIS A 66 -11.79 6.22 -0.23
N PHE A 67 -11.08 5.41 -0.98
CA PHE A 67 -11.29 3.96 -1.02
C PHE A 67 -10.16 3.30 -0.23
N VAL A 68 -10.52 2.39 0.64
CA VAL A 68 -9.59 1.67 1.51
C VAL A 68 -9.79 0.18 1.30
N ALA A 69 -8.72 -0.51 0.95
CA ALA A 69 -8.73 -1.96 0.89
C ALA A 69 -7.69 -2.48 1.88
N SER A 70 -8.04 -3.49 2.65
CA SER A 70 -7.11 -4.08 3.59
C SER A 70 -7.01 -5.58 3.40
N GLN A 71 -5.84 -6.12 3.70
CA GLN A 71 -5.57 -7.55 3.66
C GLN A 71 -4.86 -7.95 4.93
N GLN A 72 -5.30 -9.04 5.52
CA GLN A 72 -4.65 -9.61 6.68
C GLN A 72 -3.56 -10.56 6.22
N ILE A 73 -2.38 -10.44 6.84
CA ILE A 73 -1.22 -11.28 6.55
C ILE A 73 -1.01 -12.18 7.75
N ASN A 74 -0.97 -13.49 7.52
CA ASN A 74 -0.80 -14.50 8.58
C ASN A 74 0.45 -15.33 8.31
N GLY A 75 1.07 -15.79 9.38
CA GLY A 75 2.26 -16.61 9.32
C GLY A 75 3.36 -16.08 10.24
N PRO A 76 4.64 -16.48 10.01
CA PRO A 76 5.75 -15.92 10.78
C PRO A 76 5.84 -14.40 10.70
N LEU A 77 5.55 -13.85 9.54
CA LEU A 77 5.32 -12.42 9.35
C LEU A 77 3.81 -12.20 9.32
N SER A 78 3.27 -11.49 10.29
CA SER A 78 1.83 -11.24 10.38
C SER A 78 1.55 -9.77 10.60
N GLY A 79 0.40 -9.34 10.11
CA GLY A 79 -0.02 -7.94 10.20
C GLY A 79 -1.18 -7.66 9.27
N GLU A 80 -1.37 -6.39 8.99
CA GLU A 80 -2.41 -5.93 8.08
C GLU A 80 -1.82 -4.95 7.08
N ASN A 81 -2.12 -5.16 5.81
CA ASN A 81 -1.74 -4.26 4.73
C ASN A 81 -2.97 -3.45 4.33
N MET A 82 -2.84 -2.13 4.29
CA MET A 82 -3.92 -1.26 3.86
C MET A 82 -3.46 -0.44 2.65
N PHE A 83 -4.29 -0.43 1.63
CA PHE A 83 -4.14 0.42 0.47
C PHE A 83 -5.22 1.51 0.54
N ILE A 84 -4.79 2.76 0.53
CA ILE A 84 -5.68 3.91 0.67
C ILE A 84 -5.48 4.82 -0.55
N ILE A 85 -6.57 5.11 -1.25
CA ILE A 85 -6.52 5.93 -2.46
C ILE A 85 -7.72 6.88 -2.47
N ASP A 86 -7.49 8.13 -2.87
CA ASP A 86 -8.58 9.08 -3.04
C ASP A 86 -9.39 8.77 -4.29
N LYS A 87 -10.65 9.21 -4.31
CA LYS A 87 -11.59 8.89 -5.39
C LYS A 87 -11.09 9.35 -6.76
N LYS A 88 -10.49 10.53 -6.83
CA LYS A 88 -9.97 11.06 -8.09
C LYS A 88 -8.89 10.16 -8.69
N SER A 89 -7.94 9.77 -7.87
CA SER A 89 -6.86 8.87 -8.29
C SER A 89 -7.41 7.49 -8.65
N ALA A 90 -8.36 6.97 -7.87
CA ALA A 90 -9.00 5.69 -8.14
C ALA A 90 -9.76 5.72 -9.45
N THR A 91 -10.46 6.81 -9.76
CA THR A 91 -11.16 6.99 -11.04
C THR A 91 -10.17 6.98 -12.20
N ASN A 92 -9.05 7.69 -12.08
CA ASN A 92 -8.01 7.71 -13.10
C ASN A 92 -7.42 6.33 -13.36
N MET A 93 -7.21 5.55 -12.29
CA MET A 93 -6.74 4.17 -12.42
C MET A 93 -7.78 3.29 -13.12
N SER A 94 -9.05 3.47 -12.79
CA SER A 94 -10.14 2.71 -13.41
C SER A 94 -10.22 2.95 -14.91
N ILE A 95 -10.01 4.17 -15.35
CA ILE A 95 -9.96 4.52 -16.77
C ILE A 95 -8.83 3.75 -17.47
N LYS A 96 -7.68 3.62 -16.82
CA LYS A 96 -6.55 2.86 -17.38
C LYS A 96 -6.83 1.36 -17.46
N PHE A 97 -7.74 0.84 -16.63
CA PHE A 97 -8.22 -0.54 -16.73
C PHE A 97 -9.24 -0.76 -17.85
N GLY A 98 -9.63 0.29 -18.56
CA GLY A 98 -10.54 0.18 -19.69
C GLY A 98 -11.97 0.59 -19.42
N PHE A 99 -12.30 1.08 -18.24
CA PHE A 99 -13.61 1.64 -17.96
C PHE A 99 -13.73 3.02 -18.57
N SER A 100 -14.91 3.33 -19.13
CA SER A 100 -15.14 4.69 -19.62
C SER A 100 -15.54 5.60 -18.46
N ASP A 101 -15.14 6.85 -18.54
CA ASP A 101 -15.36 7.85 -17.49
C ASP A 101 -16.86 8.00 -17.13
N ASP A 102 -17.73 7.86 -18.12
CA ASP A 102 -19.18 8.03 -17.94
C ASP A 102 -19.87 6.83 -17.29
N GLU A 103 -19.19 5.68 -17.21
CA GLU A 103 -19.77 4.41 -16.76
C GLU A 103 -19.20 3.92 -15.43
N ILE A 104 -18.27 4.65 -14.84
CA ILE A 104 -17.60 4.20 -13.62
C ILE A 104 -18.49 4.44 -12.40
N SER A 105 -18.88 3.34 -11.73
CA SER A 105 -19.59 3.39 -10.46
C SER A 105 -18.62 3.25 -9.29
N ASN A 106 -19.07 3.57 -8.09
CA ASN A 106 -18.27 3.33 -6.88
C ASN A 106 -17.97 1.84 -6.69
N GLU A 107 -18.87 0.96 -7.10
CA GLU A 107 -18.64 -0.48 -7.08
C GLU A 107 -17.50 -0.89 -8.00
N ASP A 108 -17.45 -0.34 -9.21
CA ASP A 108 -16.37 -0.58 -10.16
C ASP A 108 -15.03 -0.12 -9.60
N ILE A 109 -15.00 1.06 -8.98
CA ILE A 109 -13.79 1.62 -8.36
C ILE A 109 -13.34 0.73 -7.20
N SER A 110 -14.27 0.24 -6.39
CA SER A 110 -13.97 -0.66 -5.27
C SER A 110 -13.36 -1.97 -5.76
N ASP A 111 -13.92 -2.55 -6.82
CA ASP A 111 -13.42 -3.80 -7.40
C ASP A 111 -11.99 -3.63 -7.94
N ILE A 112 -11.73 -2.53 -8.63
CA ILE A 112 -10.40 -2.22 -9.16
C ILE A 112 -9.41 -1.95 -8.03
N THR A 113 -9.84 -1.24 -6.99
CA THR A 113 -9.00 -0.96 -5.82
C THR A 113 -8.59 -2.26 -5.14
N LEU A 114 -9.51 -3.22 -5.01
CA LEU A 114 -9.20 -4.55 -4.48
C LEU A 114 -8.20 -5.30 -5.36
N GLU A 115 -8.38 -5.26 -6.66
CA GLU A 115 -7.49 -5.92 -7.60
C GLU A 115 -6.07 -5.35 -7.50
N ILE A 116 -5.95 -4.04 -7.48
CA ILE A 116 -4.66 -3.36 -7.32
C ILE A 116 -4.03 -3.68 -5.97
N THR A 117 -4.83 -3.70 -4.92
CA THR A 117 -4.36 -4.06 -3.57
C THR A 117 -3.80 -5.48 -3.57
N ASN A 118 -4.48 -6.42 -4.23
CA ASN A 118 -4.01 -7.80 -4.35
C ASN A 118 -2.66 -7.87 -5.06
N ILE A 119 -2.50 -7.14 -6.15
CA ILE A 119 -1.26 -7.10 -6.92
C ILE A 119 -0.13 -6.49 -6.10
N LEU A 120 -0.35 -5.33 -5.51
CA LEU A 120 0.64 -4.62 -4.70
C LEU A 120 1.03 -5.42 -3.47
N SER A 121 0.05 -5.94 -2.75
CA SER A 121 0.27 -6.70 -1.53
C SER A 121 1.01 -8.01 -1.84
N SER A 122 0.58 -8.74 -2.85
CA SER A 122 1.21 -9.98 -3.25
C SER A 122 2.68 -9.77 -3.64
N SER A 123 2.95 -8.77 -4.47
CA SER A 123 4.31 -8.47 -4.91
C SER A 123 5.19 -7.98 -3.76
N THR A 124 4.67 -7.10 -2.91
CA THR A 124 5.40 -6.53 -1.78
C THR A 124 5.71 -7.59 -0.74
N ILE A 125 4.69 -8.35 -0.32
CA ILE A 125 4.84 -9.33 0.76
C ILE A 125 5.64 -10.54 0.31
N SER A 126 5.46 -10.99 -0.93
CA SER A 126 6.25 -12.11 -1.46
C SER A 126 7.73 -11.75 -1.52
N LYS A 127 8.05 -10.55 -1.96
CA LYS A 127 9.45 -10.10 -2.02
C LYS A 127 10.05 -9.93 -0.62
N LEU A 128 9.29 -9.35 0.29
CA LEU A 128 9.72 -9.20 1.68
C LEU A 128 9.95 -10.55 2.34
N ALA A 129 9.03 -11.48 2.17
CA ALA A 129 9.14 -12.84 2.74
C ALA A 129 10.36 -13.58 2.16
N GLU A 130 10.61 -13.45 0.87
CA GLU A 130 11.78 -14.01 0.21
C GLU A 130 13.08 -13.45 0.82
N ASP A 131 13.16 -12.13 1.00
CA ASP A 131 14.36 -11.48 1.50
C ASP A 131 14.65 -11.78 2.97
N ILE A 132 13.62 -12.06 3.78
CA ILE A 132 13.78 -12.45 5.19
C ILE A 132 13.67 -13.96 5.43
N ASP A 133 13.60 -14.74 4.37
CA ASP A 133 13.58 -16.21 4.41
C ASP A 133 12.41 -16.79 5.24
N THR A 134 11.19 -16.38 4.88
CA THR A 134 9.99 -16.89 5.55
C THR A 134 8.84 -17.19 4.57
#